data_037a8888c74a748913b664f7459b91b2
#
_entry.id   037a8888c74a748913b664f7459b91b2
#
_cell.length_a   1.000
_cell.length_b   1.000
_cell.length_c   1.000
_cell.angle_alpha   90.00
_cell.angle_beta   90.00
_cell.angle_gamma   90.00
#
_symmetry.space_group_name_H-M   'P 1'
#
loop_
_entity.id
_entity.type
_entity.pdbx_description
1 polymer ?
#
loop_
_entity_poly.entity_id
_entity_poly.type
_entity_poly.pdbx_seq_one_letter_code
_entity_poly.pdbx_strand_id
1 'polypeptide(L)'
;MLRSCVNLLRVVVVSCCSLLLIAPAHAADTDTTPIVVTDALGRTVTLPAPAKRVILTQARHLPVLALVHPEPASIVAGWSDEFRTSFSNEYDTYKARFPEIANIPVVGRHTAESFSVEQALAQRPDLVVLTSNFAGIKAGEDPENSQLIQRFSAANVPVIVIDFFVDPLKNTVPSIRALGTAVGQAERTEEFISLYESHMKEVADRLADVDAEDRPPVFVHAHAGSTDCCNSPGTGTFNDMISYAGGHNIGSDVLKTATGRLNFEYINARNPSVYVATGTGAGKRADKGLSIGTGIEEAQARESLQRIIDSNRLQSLPATQNGKAYGIWHAFNDSPLHVVFIEALAAWIHPERFQDRSALDTLNEINERFLTIPMQGTYMVELQPSATQP
;
A
#
# COMPACT_ATOMS: atom_id res chain seq x y z
N MET A 1 96.74 -20.36 47.92
CA MET A 1 96.62 -21.85 48.05
C MET A 1 95.24 -22.25 47.57
N LEU A 2 95.23 -23.15 46.68
CA LEU A 2 94.36 -24.21 46.23
C LEU A 2 93.06 -23.80 45.44
N ARG A 3 93.15 -24.10 44.16
CA ARG A 3 92.45 -25.09 43.33
C ARG A 3 90.93 -24.83 43.20
N SER A 4 90.51 -24.34 42.07
CA SER A 4 90.16 -25.05 40.83
C SER A 4 89.11 -26.15 41.06
N CYS A 5 87.92 -25.90 40.51
CA CYS A 5 87.10 -26.92 39.76
C CYS A 5 86.09 -26.26 38.82
N VAL A 6 86.41 -26.46 37.56
CA VAL A 6 85.51 -26.13 36.42
C VAL A 6 84.43 -27.15 36.34
N ASN A 7 83.19 -26.77 36.32
CA ASN A 7 82.09 -27.64 35.86
C ASN A 7 81.40 -27.02 34.65
N LEU A 8 81.59 -27.68 33.54
CA LEU A 8 80.98 -27.43 32.23
C LEU A 8 79.51 -27.86 32.29
N LEU A 9 78.62 -26.87 32.26
CA LEU A 9 77.16 -27.19 32.10
C LEU A 9 76.80 -27.04 30.61
N ARG A 10 76.62 -28.19 29.98
CA ARG A 10 76.09 -28.26 28.59
C ARG A 10 74.59 -27.85 28.59
N VAL A 11 74.27 -26.71 27.99
CA VAL A 11 72.89 -26.30 27.68
C VAL A 11 72.47 -26.99 26.41
N VAL A 12 71.60 -27.93 26.54
CA VAL A 12 70.88 -28.53 25.41
C VAL A 12 69.72 -27.58 25.04
N VAL A 13 69.84 -26.88 23.92
CA VAL A 13 68.75 -26.11 23.33
C VAL A 13 67.88 -27.06 22.58
N VAL A 14 66.74 -27.41 23.18
CA VAL A 14 65.64 -28.10 22.49
C VAL A 14 64.85 -27.02 21.69
N SER A 15 65.07 -27.00 20.38
CA SER A 15 64.30 -26.19 19.43
C SER A 15 62.95 -26.85 19.23
N CYS A 16 61.92 -26.31 19.90
CA CYS A 16 60.56 -26.72 19.72
C CYS A 16 59.98 -26.04 18.48
N CYS A 17 60.05 -26.66 17.30
CA CYS A 17 59.33 -26.21 16.09
C CYS A 17 57.84 -26.42 16.33
N SER A 18 57.18 -25.35 16.75
CA SER A 18 55.71 -25.30 16.76
C SER A 18 55.19 -25.20 15.31
N LEU A 19 54.80 -26.27 14.68
CA LEU A 19 54.01 -26.28 13.46
C LEU A 19 52.64 -25.65 13.80
N LEU A 20 52.44 -24.38 13.47
CA LEU A 20 51.11 -23.78 13.37
C LEU A 20 50.38 -24.44 12.20
N LEU A 21 49.51 -25.37 12.52
CA LEU A 21 48.46 -25.86 11.63
C LEU A 21 47.50 -24.69 11.37
N ILE A 22 47.71 -23.95 10.26
CA ILE A 22 46.72 -23.05 9.71
C ILE A 22 45.61 -23.96 9.17
N ALA A 23 44.57 -24.19 9.98
CA ALA A 23 43.35 -24.75 9.50
C ALA A 23 42.78 -23.73 8.47
N PRO A 24 42.43 -24.17 7.23
CA PRO A 24 41.69 -23.29 6.34
C PRO A 24 40.41 -22.94 7.05
N ALA A 25 40.17 -21.64 7.29
CA ALA A 25 38.86 -21.15 7.65
C ALA A 25 37.93 -21.53 6.47
N HIS A 26 37.18 -22.58 6.66
CA HIS A 26 36.03 -22.81 5.81
C HIS A 26 35.12 -21.60 6.05
N ALA A 27 35.14 -20.65 5.12
CA ALA A 27 34.01 -19.76 4.93
C ALA A 27 32.81 -20.70 4.80
N ALA A 28 31.90 -20.64 5.74
CA ALA A 28 30.61 -21.29 5.58
C ALA A 28 30.01 -20.65 4.33
N ASP A 29 30.13 -21.35 3.21
CA ASP A 29 29.30 -21.10 2.04
C ASP A 29 27.88 -21.33 2.54
N THR A 30 27.23 -20.26 2.95
CA THR A 30 25.78 -20.24 3.09
C THR A 30 25.28 -20.40 1.66
N ASP A 31 25.00 -21.65 1.31
CA ASP A 31 24.37 -22.04 0.04
C ASP A 31 22.95 -21.45 0.02
N THR A 32 22.86 -20.13 -0.03
CA THR A 32 21.60 -19.41 -0.15
C THR A 32 21.27 -19.37 -1.63
N THR A 33 20.38 -20.25 -2.03
CA THR A 33 19.82 -20.22 -3.39
C THR A 33 19.28 -18.81 -3.67
N PRO A 34 19.73 -18.16 -4.74
CA PRO A 34 19.24 -16.82 -5.09
C PRO A 34 17.71 -16.83 -5.22
N ILE A 35 17.09 -15.77 -4.71
CA ILE A 35 15.65 -15.57 -4.84
C ILE A 35 15.38 -14.89 -6.16
N VAL A 36 14.52 -15.51 -6.96
CA VAL A 36 14.07 -14.96 -8.24
C VAL A 36 12.61 -14.59 -8.12
N VAL A 37 12.28 -13.34 -8.41
CA VAL A 37 10.90 -12.82 -8.38
C VAL A 37 10.55 -12.22 -9.74
N THR A 38 9.27 -12.33 -10.11
CA THR A 38 8.71 -11.57 -11.24
C THR A 38 7.87 -10.45 -10.65
N ASP A 39 8.22 -9.20 -10.96
CA ASP A 39 7.51 -8.04 -10.44
C ASP A 39 6.20 -7.73 -11.19
N ALA A 40 5.46 -6.71 -10.77
CA ALA A 40 4.17 -6.33 -11.37
C ALA A 40 4.24 -6.00 -12.87
N LEU A 41 5.39 -5.61 -13.36
CA LEU A 41 5.61 -5.26 -14.78
C LEU A 41 6.22 -6.42 -15.59
N GLY A 42 6.30 -7.61 -15.00
CA GLY A 42 6.83 -8.82 -15.67
C GLY A 42 8.36 -8.88 -15.71
N ARG A 43 9.07 -8.00 -14.98
CA ARG A 43 10.54 -8.03 -14.91
C ARG A 43 10.99 -9.15 -13.97
N THR A 44 12.03 -9.86 -14.38
CA THR A 44 12.69 -10.84 -13.52
C THR A 44 13.78 -10.15 -12.71
N VAL A 45 13.68 -10.22 -11.38
CA VAL A 45 14.62 -9.62 -10.44
C VAL A 45 15.22 -10.73 -9.58
N THR A 46 16.54 -10.73 -9.44
CA THR A 46 17.28 -11.71 -8.63
C THR A 46 17.88 -11.03 -7.40
N LEU A 47 17.60 -11.61 -6.23
CA LEU A 47 18.19 -11.20 -4.96
C LEU A 47 19.11 -12.34 -4.46
N PRO A 48 20.28 -12.02 -3.89
CA PRO A 48 21.18 -13.05 -3.35
C PRO A 48 20.63 -13.74 -2.10
N ALA A 49 19.73 -13.08 -1.36
CA ALA A 49 19.07 -13.55 -0.15
C ALA A 49 17.81 -12.72 0.11
N PRO A 50 16.93 -13.12 1.07
CA PRO A 50 15.80 -12.30 1.50
C PRO A 50 16.25 -10.90 1.93
N ALA A 51 15.58 -9.88 1.42
CA ALA A 51 15.91 -8.49 1.68
C ALA A 51 15.70 -8.12 3.17
N LYS A 52 16.66 -7.40 3.73
CA LYS A 52 16.66 -6.92 5.12
C LYS A 52 16.88 -5.41 5.23
N ARG A 53 17.14 -4.76 4.12
CA ARG A 53 17.43 -3.32 4.05
C ARG A 53 16.66 -2.71 2.86
N VAL A 54 15.37 -2.55 3.05
CA VAL A 54 14.43 -2.13 2.01
C VAL A 54 14.33 -0.61 1.96
N ILE A 55 14.41 -0.03 0.78
CA ILE A 55 13.97 1.36 0.54
C ILE A 55 12.52 1.33 0.04
N LEU A 56 11.63 2.03 0.73
CA LEU A 56 10.28 2.29 0.28
C LEU A 56 10.24 3.67 -0.40
N THR A 57 10.11 3.72 -1.72
CA THR A 57 10.02 5.00 -2.45
C THR A 57 8.75 5.78 -2.09
N GLN A 58 7.72 5.07 -1.66
CA GLN A 58 6.50 5.62 -1.06
C GLN A 58 6.25 4.96 0.31
N ALA A 59 6.48 5.71 1.38
CA ALA A 59 6.42 5.21 2.76
C ALA A 59 5.01 4.74 3.17
N ARG A 60 3.95 5.20 2.49
CA ARG A 60 2.57 4.73 2.68
C ARG A 60 2.38 3.24 2.38
N HIS A 61 3.37 2.58 1.76
CA HIS A 61 3.38 1.14 1.57
C HIS A 61 3.98 0.35 2.75
N LEU A 62 4.31 1.01 3.87
CA LEU A 62 4.65 0.28 5.11
C LEU A 62 3.48 -0.63 5.58
N PRO A 63 2.21 -0.18 5.58
CA PRO A 63 1.07 -1.07 5.83
C PRO A 63 0.93 -2.21 4.83
N VAL A 64 1.30 -2.01 3.55
CA VAL A 64 1.32 -3.09 2.56
C VAL A 64 2.41 -4.12 2.89
N LEU A 65 3.60 -3.65 3.27
CA LEU A 65 4.67 -4.54 3.74
C LEU A 65 4.24 -5.31 5.00
N ALA A 66 3.42 -4.72 5.87
CA ALA A 66 2.90 -5.37 7.07
C ALA A 66 1.95 -6.54 6.78
N LEU A 67 1.27 -6.57 5.64
CA LEU A 67 0.44 -7.71 5.22
C LEU A 67 1.28 -8.97 5.04
N VAL A 68 2.50 -8.81 4.52
CA VAL A 68 3.39 -9.92 4.19
C VAL A 68 4.51 -10.14 5.22
N HIS A 69 4.94 -9.12 5.98
CA HIS A 69 6.02 -9.22 6.95
C HIS A 69 5.56 -8.86 8.36
N PRO A 70 5.76 -9.74 9.37
CA PRO A 70 5.25 -9.51 10.74
C PRO A 70 5.92 -8.33 11.45
N GLU A 71 7.17 -8.01 11.13
CA GLU A 71 7.96 -6.90 11.68
C GLU A 71 8.41 -5.96 10.55
N PRO A 72 7.47 -5.25 9.87
CA PRO A 72 7.76 -4.52 8.63
C PRO A 72 8.75 -3.37 8.85
N ALA A 73 8.72 -2.72 10.01
CA ALA A 73 9.60 -1.61 10.33
C ALA A 73 11.07 -2.04 10.45
N SER A 74 11.34 -3.28 10.87
CA SER A 74 12.69 -3.79 11.12
C SER A 74 13.55 -3.90 9.86
N ILE A 75 12.92 -4.00 8.70
CA ILE A 75 13.62 -4.15 7.42
C ILE A 75 13.65 -2.86 6.58
N VAL A 76 13.00 -1.76 7.00
CA VAL A 76 13.00 -0.51 6.25
C VAL A 76 14.26 0.30 6.59
N ALA A 77 15.14 0.46 5.61
CA ALA A 77 16.39 1.21 5.74
C ALA A 77 16.28 2.69 5.37
N GLY A 78 15.24 3.07 4.61
CA GLY A 78 14.97 4.45 4.21
C GLY A 78 13.65 4.56 3.47
N TRP A 79 13.05 5.75 3.46
CA TRP A 79 11.73 5.98 2.86
C TRP A 79 11.48 7.45 2.46
N SER A 80 10.37 7.72 1.80
CA SER A 80 9.83 9.08 1.61
C SER A 80 9.12 9.59 2.88
N ASP A 81 8.91 10.92 2.98
CA ASP A 81 8.33 11.54 4.19
C ASP A 81 6.80 11.50 4.29
N GLU A 82 6.12 11.02 3.26
CA GLU A 82 4.67 11.16 3.12
C GLU A 82 3.86 10.41 4.17
N PHE A 83 4.35 9.27 4.67
CA PHE A 83 3.67 8.49 5.70
C PHE A 83 3.50 9.33 6.97
N ARG A 84 4.54 10.11 7.31
CA ARG A 84 4.51 11.02 8.45
C ARG A 84 3.68 12.28 8.20
N THR A 85 3.64 12.78 6.96
CA THR A 85 3.05 14.09 6.66
C THR A 85 1.63 14.03 6.12
N SER A 86 1.27 12.93 5.46
CA SER A 86 -0.05 12.76 4.81
C SER A 86 -0.90 11.65 5.44
N PHE A 87 -0.26 10.73 6.19
CA PHE A 87 -0.89 9.61 6.89
C PHE A 87 -0.48 9.63 8.37
N SER A 88 -0.61 10.80 9.02
CA SER A 88 -0.09 11.03 10.37
C SER A 88 -0.71 10.11 11.42
N ASN A 89 -2.00 9.78 11.30
CA ASN A 89 -2.68 8.90 12.25
C ASN A 89 -2.12 7.46 12.16
N GLU A 90 -1.95 6.96 10.95
CA GLU A 90 -1.31 5.67 10.67
C GLU A 90 0.14 5.68 11.17
N TYR A 91 0.90 6.74 10.85
CA TYR A 91 2.28 6.89 11.29
C TYR A 91 2.39 6.84 12.82
N ASP A 92 1.55 7.57 13.55
CA ASP A 92 1.57 7.60 15.01
C ASP A 92 1.23 6.23 15.61
N THR A 93 0.29 5.50 15.01
CA THR A 93 -0.07 4.13 15.41
C THR A 93 1.11 3.17 15.19
N TYR A 94 1.77 3.24 14.03
CA TYR A 94 2.97 2.44 13.75
C TYR A 94 4.13 2.81 14.66
N LYS A 95 4.34 4.10 14.94
CA LYS A 95 5.39 4.58 15.84
C LYS A 95 5.17 4.13 17.28
N ALA A 96 3.94 4.00 17.73
CA ALA A 96 3.64 3.48 19.05
C ALA A 96 4.09 2.01 19.22
N ARG A 97 3.95 1.21 18.15
CA ARG A 97 4.37 -0.21 18.15
C ARG A 97 5.82 -0.40 17.75
N PHE A 98 6.34 0.41 16.84
CA PHE A 98 7.69 0.39 16.28
C PHE A 98 8.36 1.75 16.44
N PRO A 99 8.85 2.11 17.64
CA PRO A 99 9.44 3.45 17.90
C PRO A 99 10.61 3.79 16.97
N GLU A 100 11.31 2.78 16.44
CA GLU A 100 12.44 2.92 15.52
C GLU A 100 12.07 3.60 14.21
N ILE A 101 10.80 3.60 13.79
CA ILE A 101 10.40 4.28 12.55
C ILE A 101 10.66 5.78 12.58
N ALA A 102 10.73 6.38 13.77
CA ALA A 102 11.07 7.79 13.94
C ALA A 102 12.49 8.11 13.47
N ASN A 103 13.38 7.11 13.43
CA ASN A 103 14.79 7.24 13.08
C ASN A 103 15.10 6.74 11.66
N ILE A 104 14.12 6.22 10.93
CA ILE A 104 14.33 5.80 9.53
C ILE A 104 14.66 7.03 8.69
N PRO A 105 15.80 7.02 7.96
CA PRO A 105 16.22 8.12 7.11
C PRO A 105 15.18 8.45 6.03
N VAL A 106 14.85 9.74 5.91
CA VAL A 106 14.02 10.25 4.83
C VAL A 106 14.91 10.50 3.62
N VAL A 107 14.66 9.77 2.54
CA VAL A 107 15.44 9.84 1.28
C VAL A 107 14.71 10.57 0.16
N GLY A 108 13.55 11.13 0.45
CA GLY A 108 12.74 11.89 -0.51
C GLY A 108 11.42 12.33 0.07
N ARG A 109 10.65 13.00 -0.77
CA ARG A 109 9.25 13.34 -0.50
C ARG A 109 8.35 12.44 -1.34
N HIS A 110 7.11 12.84 -1.51
CA HIS A 110 6.08 12.06 -2.22
C HIS A 110 6.18 12.09 -3.76
N THR A 111 7.22 12.71 -4.35
CA THR A 111 7.41 12.74 -5.81
C THR A 111 8.77 12.20 -6.23
N ALA A 112 8.85 11.65 -7.44
CA ALA A 112 10.10 11.11 -7.99
C ALA A 112 11.20 12.16 -8.11
N GLU A 113 10.85 13.41 -8.44
CA GLU A 113 11.81 14.52 -8.58
C GLU A 113 12.46 14.90 -7.25
N SER A 114 11.76 14.69 -6.14
CA SER A 114 12.26 14.97 -4.79
C SER A 114 13.02 13.82 -4.15
N PHE A 115 13.05 12.66 -4.82
CA PHE A 115 13.69 11.45 -4.31
C PHE A 115 15.20 11.45 -4.62
N SER A 116 16.02 11.25 -3.59
CA SER A 116 17.47 11.21 -3.72
C SER A 116 17.99 9.78 -3.78
N VAL A 117 18.37 9.33 -4.96
CA VAL A 117 19.00 8.01 -5.15
C VAL A 117 20.31 7.91 -4.35
N GLU A 118 21.09 9.00 -4.24
CA GLU A 118 22.35 9.03 -3.49
C GLU A 118 22.10 8.81 -1.99
N GLN A 119 21.09 9.48 -1.42
CA GLN A 119 20.73 9.29 -0.01
C GLN A 119 20.17 7.88 0.24
N ALA A 120 19.43 7.33 -0.70
CA ALA A 120 18.92 5.96 -0.64
C ALA A 120 20.09 4.95 -0.67
N LEU A 121 21.05 5.10 -1.60
CA LEU A 121 22.22 4.24 -1.70
C LEU A 121 23.14 4.34 -0.47
N ALA A 122 23.23 5.52 0.16
CA ALA A 122 23.96 5.70 1.41
C ALA A 122 23.42 4.84 2.56
N GLN A 123 22.15 4.43 2.50
CA GLN A 123 21.55 3.49 3.44
C GLN A 123 21.97 2.03 3.17
N ARG A 124 22.73 1.76 2.12
CA ARG A 124 23.18 0.41 1.71
C ARG A 124 22.00 -0.57 1.60
N PRO A 125 21.01 -0.27 0.76
CA PRO A 125 19.87 -1.15 0.58
C PRO A 125 20.26 -2.42 -0.15
N ASP A 126 19.54 -3.50 0.14
CA ASP A 126 19.57 -4.76 -0.59
C ASP A 126 18.32 -4.95 -1.47
N LEU A 127 17.35 -4.05 -1.34
CA LEU A 127 16.14 -3.98 -2.18
C LEU A 127 15.59 -2.55 -2.22
N VAL A 128 15.12 -2.14 -3.40
CA VAL A 128 14.27 -0.95 -3.55
C VAL A 128 12.88 -1.40 -4.01
N VAL A 129 11.86 -0.94 -3.31
CA VAL A 129 10.46 -1.10 -3.70
C VAL A 129 10.00 0.20 -4.35
N LEU A 130 9.70 0.12 -5.64
CA LEU A 130 9.30 1.22 -6.50
C LEU A 130 7.85 0.99 -6.94
N THR A 131 7.03 2.03 -7.04
CA THR A 131 5.71 1.89 -7.64
C THR A 131 5.70 2.41 -9.07
N SER A 132 4.89 1.79 -9.93
CA SER A 132 4.72 2.21 -11.33
C SER A 132 4.37 3.69 -11.43
N ASN A 133 3.40 4.13 -10.61
CA ASN A 133 2.96 5.53 -10.59
C ASN A 133 4.05 6.50 -10.15
N PHE A 134 4.81 6.16 -9.09
CA PHE A 134 5.92 7.00 -8.61
C PHE A 134 7.05 7.09 -9.65
N ALA A 135 7.35 5.99 -10.32
CA ALA A 135 8.36 5.93 -11.37
C ALA A 135 7.92 6.63 -12.68
N GLY A 136 6.65 7.04 -12.78
CA GLY A 136 6.08 7.59 -14.00
C GLY A 136 5.94 6.58 -15.13
N ILE A 137 5.95 5.26 -14.81
CA ILE A 137 5.80 4.19 -15.79
C ILE A 137 4.32 4.00 -16.09
N LYS A 138 3.94 4.20 -17.35
CA LYS A 138 2.57 4.02 -17.80
C LYS A 138 2.33 2.59 -18.28
N ALA A 139 1.06 2.21 -18.37
CA ALA A 139 0.68 0.92 -18.91
C ALA A 139 1.26 0.72 -20.34
N GLY A 140 1.97 -0.40 -20.54
CA GLY A 140 2.60 -0.77 -21.83
C GLY A 140 3.94 -0.09 -22.12
N GLU A 141 4.46 0.78 -21.25
CA GLU A 141 5.82 1.30 -21.37
C GLU A 141 6.84 0.27 -20.85
N ASP A 142 8.03 0.26 -21.49
CA ASP A 142 9.13 -0.57 -21.01
C ASP A 142 9.70 0.00 -19.70
N PRO A 143 9.57 -0.72 -18.58
CA PRO A 143 10.03 -0.26 -17.27
C PRO A 143 11.54 -0.01 -17.20
N GLU A 144 12.35 -0.66 -18.06
CA GLU A 144 13.79 -0.45 -18.11
C GLU A 144 14.18 0.96 -18.60
N ASN A 145 13.23 1.71 -19.18
CA ASN A 145 13.43 3.12 -19.50
C ASN A 145 13.33 4.06 -18.28
N SER A 146 12.88 3.56 -17.12
CA SER A 146 12.81 4.36 -15.89
C SER A 146 14.20 4.74 -15.38
N GLN A 147 14.46 6.03 -15.27
CA GLN A 147 15.73 6.54 -14.72
C GLN A 147 16.01 6.04 -13.31
N LEU A 148 14.98 5.85 -12.49
CA LEU A 148 15.14 5.32 -11.13
C LEU A 148 15.63 3.87 -11.17
N ILE A 149 15.02 3.03 -12.01
CA ILE A 149 15.45 1.64 -12.20
C ILE A 149 16.90 1.61 -12.67
N GLN A 150 17.23 2.36 -13.73
CA GLN A 150 18.58 2.39 -14.31
C GLN A 150 19.64 2.82 -13.27
N ARG A 151 19.36 3.84 -12.44
CA ARG A 151 20.31 4.36 -11.45
C ARG A 151 20.58 3.35 -10.32
N PHE A 152 19.56 2.65 -9.83
CA PHE A 152 19.73 1.60 -8.83
C PHE A 152 20.40 0.35 -9.42
N SER A 153 20.03 -0.05 -10.63
CA SER A 153 20.68 -1.18 -11.34
C SER A 153 22.15 -0.92 -11.61
N ALA A 154 22.54 0.32 -11.96
CA ALA A 154 23.95 0.71 -12.12
C ALA A 154 24.74 0.62 -10.81
N ALA A 155 24.08 0.70 -9.66
CA ALA A 155 24.66 0.51 -8.33
C ALA A 155 24.57 -0.96 -7.83
N ASN A 156 24.12 -1.90 -8.68
CA ASN A 156 23.86 -3.30 -8.35
C ASN A 156 22.86 -3.49 -7.20
N VAL A 157 21.88 -2.60 -7.06
CA VAL A 157 20.79 -2.73 -6.10
C VAL A 157 19.54 -3.22 -6.81
N PRO A 158 18.98 -4.38 -6.41
CA PRO A 158 17.75 -4.91 -6.97
C PRO A 158 16.57 -3.95 -6.77
N VAL A 159 15.75 -3.80 -7.80
CA VAL A 159 14.51 -3.00 -7.78
C VAL A 159 13.36 -3.88 -8.17
N ILE A 160 12.35 -4.01 -7.30
CA ILE A 160 11.04 -4.55 -7.68
C ILE A 160 10.05 -3.42 -7.89
N VAL A 161 9.19 -3.57 -8.89
CA VAL A 161 8.09 -2.65 -9.13
C VAL A 161 6.80 -3.29 -8.64
N ILE A 162 6.08 -2.57 -7.78
CA ILE A 162 4.74 -2.92 -7.35
C ILE A 162 3.73 -1.93 -7.96
N ASP A 163 2.52 -2.39 -8.17
CA ASP A 163 1.46 -1.54 -8.73
C ASP A 163 0.09 -1.90 -8.16
N PHE A 164 -0.45 -0.94 -7.40
CA PHE A 164 -1.81 -1.00 -6.87
C PHE A 164 -2.68 0.15 -7.42
N PHE A 165 -2.13 0.92 -8.39
CA PHE A 165 -2.74 2.16 -8.83
C PHE A 165 -2.92 2.27 -10.35
N VAL A 166 -1.96 1.88 -11.17
CA VAL A 166 -2.04 2.04 -12.64
C VAL A 166 -2.97 0.99 -13.24
N ASP A 167 -2.78 -0.28 -12.87
CA ASP A 167 -3.62 -1.41 -13.28
C ASP A 167 -3.81 -2.37 -12.09
N PRO A 168 -4.58 -1.93 -11.06
CA PRO A 168 -4.63 -2.61 -9.77
C PRO A 168 -5.23 -4.01 -9.85
N LEU A 169 -6.26 -4.23 -10.68
CA LEU A 169 -6.91 -5.52 -10.77
C LEU A 169 -6.01 -6.60 -11.37
N LYS A 170 -5.10 -6.20 -12.25
CA LYS A 170 -4.11 -7.10 -12.88
C LYS A 170 -2.87 -7.27 -12.01
N ASN A 171 -2.39 -6.17 -11.42
CA ASN A 171 -1.02 -6.10 -10.90
C ASN A 171 -0.92 -6.34 -9.39
N THR A 172 -2.05 -6.38 -8.63
CA THR A 172 -2.01 -6.55 -7.18
C THR A 172 -1.40 -7.89 -6.75
N VAL A 173 -1.87 -9.00 -7.30
CA VAL A 173 -1.33 -10.33 -6.95
C VAL A 173 0.15 -10.46 -7.31
N PRO A 174 0.60 -10.11 -8.54
CA PRO A 174 2.03 -10.08 -8.84
C PRO A 174 2.85 -9.18 -7.91
N SER A 175 2.34 -7.99 -7.55
CA SER A 175 3.02 -7.05 -6.66
C SER A 175 3.25 -7.62 -5.26
N ILE A 176 2.20 -8.18 -4.66
CA ILE A 176 2.26 -8.77 -3.32
C ILE A 176 3.16 -10.00 -3.31
N ARG A 177 3.05 -10.86 -4.34
CA ARG A 177 3.88 -12.06 -4.48
C ARG A 177 5.35 -11.70 -4.60
N ALA A 178 5.69 -10.72 -5.46
CA ALA A 178 7.06 -10.24 -5.61
C ALA A 178 7.61 -9.65 -4.31
N LEU A 179 6.83 -8.79 -3.64
CA LEU A 179 7.22 -8.15 -2.38
C LEU A 179 7.48 -9.19 -1.29
N GLY A 180 6.51 -10.08 -1.03
CA GLY A 180 6.62 -11.07 0.03
C GLY A 180 7.72 -12.11 -0.22
N THR A 181 7.90 -12.55 -1.46
CA THR A 181 8.99 -13.45 -1.83
C THR A 181 10.35 -12.77 -1.64
N ALA A 182 10.49 -11.51 -2.08
CA ALA A 182 11.72 -10.76 -1.96
C ALA A 182 12.15 -10.53 -0.50
N VAL A 183 11.20 -10.43 0.44
CA VAL A 183 11.49 -10.29 1.87
C VAL A 183 11.46 -11.62 2.63
N GLY A 184 11.41 -12.77 1.92
CA GLY A 184 11.49 -14.10 2.52
C GLY A 184 10.21 -14.56 3.23
N GLN A 185 9.05 -14.06 2.83
CA GLN A 185 7.74 -14.33 3.45
C GLN A 185 6.76 -14.97 2.45
N ALA A 186 7.24 -15.86 1.60
CA ALA A 186 6.44 -16.42 0.51
C ALA A 186 5.17 -17.15 0.98
N GLU A 187 5.26 -17.98 2.04
CA GLU A 187 4.12 -18.74 2.56
C GLU A 187 3.01 -17.83 3.06
N ARG A 188 3.33 -16.87 3.95
CA ARG A 188 2.39 -15.88 4.47
C ARG A 188 1.78 -15.05 3.34
N THR A 189 2.57 -14.78 2.32
CA THR A 189 2.13 -14.02 1.14
C THR A 189 1.08 -14.78 0.34
N GLU A 190 1.27 -16.06 0.09
CA GLU A 190 0.29 -16.87 -0.64
C GLU A 190 -0.99 -17.08 0.19
N GLU A 191 -0.91 -17.13 1.52
CA GLU A 191 -2.12 -17.11 2.38
C GLU A 191 -2.94 -15.82 2.19
N PHE A 192 -2.26 -14.66 2.15
CA PHE A 192 -2.93 -13.38 1.89
C PHE A 192 -3.52 -13.32 0.47
N ILE A 193 -2.76 -13.77 -0.53
CA ILE A 193 -3.22 -13.83 -1.92
C ILE A 193 -4.47 -14.72 -2.04
N SER A 194 -4.46 -15.88 -1.40
CA SER A 194 -5.61 -16.80 -1.41
C SER A 194 -6.87 -16.15 -0.82
N LEU A 195 -6.72 -15.39 0.28
CA LEU A 195 -7.82 -14.62 0.85
C LEU A 195 -8.30 -13.56 -0.15
N TYR A 196 -7.40 -12.73 -0.66
CA TYR A 196 -7.72 -11.67 -1.63
C TYR A 196 -8.45 -12.22 -2.85
N GLU A 197 -7.93 -13.28 -3.50
CA GLU A 197 -8.53 -13.88 -4.69
C GLU A 197 -9.90 -14.49 -4.39
N SER A 198 -10.09 -15.09 -3.21
CA SER A 198 -11.39 -15.65 -2.79
C SER A 198 -12.47 -14.56 -2.68
N HIS A 199 -12.15 -13.44 -2.04
CA HIS A 199 -13.06 -12.32 -1.88
C HIS A 199 -13.36 -11.62 -3.21
N MET A 200 -12.33 -11.39 -4.03
CA MET A 200 -12.52 -10.83 -5.38
C MET A 200 -13.39 -11.73 -6.25
N LYS A 201 -13.14 -13.04 -6.21
CA LYS A 201 -13.95 -14.01 -6.95
C LYS A 201 -15.41 -14.00 -6.49
N GLU A 202 -15.67 -13.91 -5.20
CA GLU A 202 -17.03 -13.87 -4.67
C GLU A 202 -17.80 -12.67 -5.20
N VAL A 203 -17.18 -11.47 -5.23
CA VAL A 203 -17.80 -10.29 -5.84
C VAL A 203 -18.10 -10.53 -7.32
N ALA A 204 -17.17 -11.08 -8.08
CA ALA A 204 -17.36 -11.39 -9.49
C ALA A 204 -18.49 -12.40 -9.74
N ASP A 205 -18.55 -13.47 -8.94
CA ASP A 205 -19.58 -14.51 -9.05
C ASP A 205 -20.99 -13.96 -8.78
N ARG A 206 -21.14 -13.08 -7.77
CA ARG A 206 -22.41 -12.47 -7.40
C ARG A 206 -22.92 -11.45 -8.42
N LEU A 207 -22.02 -10.90 -9.24
CA LEU A 207 -22.32 -9.89 -10.25
C LEU A 207 -22.20 -10.40 -11.69
N ALA A 208 -22.04 -11.72 -11.88
CA ALA A 208 -21.77 -12.32 -13.19
C ALA A 208 -22.89 -12.10 -14.23
N ASP A 209 -24.11 -11.81 -13.80
CA ASP A 209 -25.28 -11.55 -14.64
C ASP A 209 -25.62 -10.04 -14.75
N VAL A 210 -24.76 -9.15 -14.24
CA VAL A 210 -24.94 -7.69 -14.36
C VAL A 210 -24.27 -7.18 -15.63
N ASP A 211 -25.07 -6.97 -16.67
CA ASP A 211 -24.59 -6.44 -17.92
C ASP A 211 -24.08 -5.00 -17.78
N ALA A 212 -23.10 -4.62 -18.59
CA ALA A 212 -22.47 -3.29 -18.53
C ALA A 212 -23.48 -2.13 -18.73
N GLU A 213 -24.55 -2.38 -19.50
CA GLU A 213 -25.59 -1.40 -19.82
C GLU A 213 -26.57 -1.18 -18.64
N ASP A 214 -26.68 -2.17 -17.74
CA ASP A 214 -27.58 -2.14 -16.58
C ASP A 214 -26.90 -1.65 -15.30
N ARG A 215 -25.60 -1.29 -15.35
CA ARG A 215 -24.84 -0.85 -14.20
C ARG A 215 -25.32 0.48 -13.66
N PRO A 216 -25.69 0.56 -12.36
CA PRO A 216 -26.13 1.79 -11.75
C PRO A 216 -25.06 2.89 -11.81
N PRO A 217 -25.45 4.16 -12.10
CA PRO A 217 -24.51 5.28 -12.13
C PRO A 217 -24.02 5.62 -10.71
N VAL A 218 -22.70 5.68 -10.57
CA VAL A 218 -21.99 5.95 -9.30
C VAL A 218 -21.22 7.26 -9.43
N PHE A 219 -21.39 8.13 -8.44
CA PHE A 219 -20.55 9.32 -8.29
C PHE A 219 -19.58 9.12 -7.12
N VAL A 220 -18.28 9.04 -7.43
CA VAL A 220 -17.21 9.06 -6.44
C VAL A 220 -16.64 10.47 -6.34
N HIS A 221 -16.72 11.07 -5.16
CA HIS A 221 -16.13 12.36 -4.82
C HIS A 221 -14.79 12.14 -4.14
N ALA A 222 -13.73 12.11 -4.93
CA ALA A 222 -12.37 11.84 -4.46
C ALA A 222 -11.83 13.00 -3.61
N HIS A 223 -11.24 12.69 -2.45
CA HIS A 223 -10.75 13.67 -1.47
C HIS A 223 -11.81 14.73 -1.12
N ALA A 224 -13.02 14.26 -0.87
CA ALA A 224 -14.19 15.10 -0.64
C ALA A 224 -13.95 16.15 0.46
N GLY A 225 -14.24 17.41 0.15
CA GLY A 225 -14.03 18.56 1.04
C GLY A 225 -12.58 19.04 1.14
N SER A 226 -11.59 18.22 0.80
CA SER A 226 -10.17 18.64 0.79
C SER A 226 -9.80 19.43 -0.45
N THR A 227 -10.57 19.32 -1.51
CA THR A 227 -10.47 20.10 -2.74
C THR A 227 -11.81 20.76 -3.04
N ASP A 228 -11.81 21.72 -3.96
CA ASP A 228 -13.07 22.30 -4.44
C ASP A 228 -13.92 21.21 -5.13
N CYS A 229 -15.24 21.31 -4.96
CA CYS A 229 -16.17 20.36 -5.54
C CYS A 229 -16.16 20.42 -7.07
N CYS A 230 -16.19 19.30 -7.76
CA CYS A 230 -16.17 17.96 -7.21
C CYS A 230 -15.08 17.18 -7.93
N ASN A 231 -14.00 16.88 -7.24
CA ASN A 231 -12.95 16.03 -7.80
C ASN A 231 -13.49 14.59 -7.92
N SER A 232 -13.34 13.98 -9.09
CA SER A 232 -13.89 12.66 -9.39
C SER A 232 -12.86 11.81 -10.13
N PRO A 233 -12.85 10.49 -9.94
CA PRO A 233 -12.10 9.61 -10.82
C PRO A 233 -12.65 9.66 -12.25
N GLY A 234 -11.73 9.59 -13.21
CA GLY A 234 -12.04 9.41 -14.61
C GLY A 234 -11.78 7.96 -15.04
N THR A 235 -10.78 7.74 -15.93
CA THR A 235 -10.38 6.41 -16.40
C THR A 235 -9.26 5.83 -15.52
N GLY A 236 -9.19 4.50 -15.41
CA GLY A 236 -8.17 3.79 -14.62
C GLY A 236 -8.64 3.50 -13.18
N THR A 237 -7.74 3.25 -12.28
CA THR A 237 -7.85 2.80 -10.86
C THR A 237 -9.26 2.67 -10.26
N PHE A 238 -9.85 3.79 -9.88
CA PHE A 238 -11.22 3.79 -9.29
C PHE A 238 -12.28 3.36 -10.30
N ASN A 239 -12.13 3.71 -11.58
CA ASN A 239 -13.07 3.30 -12.60
C ASN A 239 -13.14 1.77 -12.71
N ASP A 240 -11.98 1.14 -12.67
CA ASP A 240 -11.86 -0.32 -12.80
C ASP A 240 -12.46 -1.01 -11.56
N MET A 241 -12.22 -0.45 -10.36
CA MET A 241 -12.82 -0.92 -9.11
C MET A 241 -14.34 -0.75 -9.09
N ILE A 242 -14.86 0.41 -9.53
CA ILE A 242 -16.29 0.68 -9.63
C ILE A 242 -16.93 -0.29 -10.64
N SER A 243 -16.28 -0.50 -11.78
CA SER A 243 -16.74 -1.42 -12.80
C SER A 243 -16.74 -2.87 -12.31
N TYR A 244 -15.72 -3.28 -11.56
CA TYR A 244 -15.65 -4.61 -10.94
C TYR A 244 -16.76 -4.82 -9.90
N ALA A 245 -17.10 -3.78 -9.16
CA ALA A 245 -18.21 -3.75 -8.21
C ALA A 245 -19.61 -3.64 -8.87
N GLY A 246 -19.69 -3.75 -10.18
CA GLY A 246 -20.96 -3.71 -10.93
C GLY A 246 -21.55 -2.31 -11.11
N GLY A 247 -20.77 -1.24 -10.89
CA GLY A 247 -21.22 0.14 -11.07
C GLY A 247 -20.72 0.78 -12.37
N HIS A 248 -21.33 1.90 -12.73
CA HIS A 248 -20.91 2.78 -13.81
C HIS A 248 -20.39 4.11 -13.23
N ASN A 249 -19.09 4.39 -13.41
CA ASN A 249 -18.47 5.63 -12.97
C ASN A 249 -18.88 6.80 -13.89
N ILE A 250 -19.71 7.73 -13.42
CA ILE A 250 -20.14 8.87 -14.23
C ILE A 250 -18.97 9.79 -14.64
N GLY A 251 -17.87 9.80 -13.89
CA GLY A 251 -16.68 10.58 -14.23
C GLY A 251 -15.96 10.07 -15.48
N SER A 252 -15.97 8.77 -15.73
CA SER A 252 -15.29 8.17 -16.91
C SER A 252 -15.89 8.57 -18.25
N ASP A 253 -17.13 9.05 -18.27
CA ASP A 253 -17.78 9.49 -19.50
C ASP A 253 -17.10 10.75 -20.08
N VAL A 254 -16.59 11.64 -19.21
CA VAL A 254 -16.07 12.95 -19.62
C VAL A 254 -14.61 13.17 -19.24
N LEU A 255 -14.07 12.47 -18.24
CA LEU A 255 -12.69 12.59 -17.80
C LEU A 255 -11.84 11.50 -18.45
N LYS A 256 -10.84 11.90 -19.22
CA LYS A 256 -9.90 10.99 -19.92
C LYS A 256 -8.57 10.78 -19.14
N THR A 257 -8.51 11.31 -17.92
CA THR A 257 -7.40 11.20 -16.99
C THR A 257 -7.85 10.40 -15.75
N ALA A 258 -6.91 9.95 -14.93
CA ALA A 258 -7.23 9.19 -13.72
C ALA A 258 -8.13 9.95 -12.74
N THR A 259 -8.02 11.28 -12.69
CA THR A 259 -8.88 12.16 -11.89
C THR A 259 -9.13 13.47 -12.61
N GLY A 260 -10.23 14.14 -12.29
CA GLY A 260 -10.56 15.45 -12.83
C GLY A 260 -11.74 16.07 -12.07
N ARG A 261 -12.14 17.27 -12.48
CA ARG A 261 -13.23 17.99 -11.83
C ARG A 261 -14.50 17.89 -12.65
N LEU A 262 -15.58 17.47 -12.00
CA LEU A 262 -16.95 17.51 -12.53
C LEU A 262 -17.66 18.76 -12.00
N ASN A 263 -18.46 19.39 -12.83
CA ASN A 263 -19.37 20.44 -12.37
C ASN A 263 -20.67 19.84 -11.81
N PHE A 264 -21.35 20.62 -10.97
CA PHE A 264 -22.56 20.17 -10.29
C PHE A 264 -23.70 19.86 -11.26
N GLU A 265 -23.84 20.66 -12.33
CA GLU A 265 -24.87 20.48 -13.34
C GLU A 265 -24.74 19.13 -14.05
N TYR A 266 -23.52 18.75 -14.40
CA TYR A 266 -23.22 17.45 -14.97
C TYR A 266 -23.59 16.31 -14.00
N ILE A 267 -23.13 16.39 -12.75
CA ILE A 267 -23.40 15.37 -11.72
C ILE A 267 -24.92 15.21 -11.56
N ASN A 268 -25.66 16.32 -11.46
CA ASN A 268 -27.10 16.32 -11.32
C ASN A 268 -27.81 15.73 -12.55
N ALA A 269 -27.32 16.05 -13.76
CA ALA A 269 -27.88 15.52 -15.00
C ALA A 269 -27.63 14.01 -15.18
N ARG A 270 -26.51 13.48 -14.65
CA ARG A 270 -26.20 12.04 -14.66
C ARG A 270 -26.98 11.25 -13.62
N ASN A 271 -27.62 11.93 -12.68
CA ASN A 271 -28.55 11.34 -11.72
C ASN A 271 -27.97 10.10 -11.00
N PRO A 272 -26.82 10.22 -10.30
CA PRO A 272 -26.18 9.06 -9.69
C PRO A 272 -27.09 8.39 -8.65
N SER A 273 -27.17 7.06 -8.69
CA SER A 273 -27.92 6.26 -7.74
C SER A 273 -27.15 5.97 -6.45
N VAL A 274 -25.81 6.11 -6.50
CA VAL A 274 -24.91 5.95 -5.35
C VAL A 274 -23.91 7.12 -5.33
N TYR A 275 -23.74 7.73 -4.16
CA TYR A 275 -22.72 8.74 -3.88
C TYR A 275 -21.70 8.19 -2.90
N VAL A 276 -20.42 8.30 -3.23
CA VAL A 276 -19.32 7.85 -2.37
C VAL A 276 -18.31 8.97 -2.21
N ALA A 277 -18.18 9.50 -0.99
CA ALA A 277 -17.11 10.41 -0.62
C ALA A 277 -15.87 9.62 -0.19
N THR A 278 -14.66 10.04 -0.62
CA THR A 278 -13.42 9.48 -0.10
C THR A 278 -12.60 10.52 0.65
N GLY A 279 -11.85 10.07 1.67
CA GLY A 279 -10.98 10.92 2.49
C GLY A 279 -9.94 10.11 3.25
N THR A 280 -9.01 10.78 3.92
CA THR A 280 -7.97 10.12 4.74
C THR A 280 -8.03 10.50 6.21
N GLY A 281 -8.90 11.44 6.59
CA GLY A 281 -8.99 11.92 7.97
C GLY A 281 -7.77 12.70 8.48
N ALA A 282 -6.73 12.81 7.67
CA ALA A 282 -5.44 13.40 8.03
C ALA A 282 -4.98 14.43 6.97
N GLY A 283 -3.90 15.15 7.26
CA GLY A 283 -3.29 16.12 6.35
C GLY A 283 -3.77 17.56 6.53
N LYS A 284 -3.30 18.47 5.67
CA LYS A 284 -3.45 19.93 5.83
C LYS A 284 -4.89 20.47 5.78
N ARG A 285 -5.86 19.68 5.33
CA ARG A 285 -7.28 20.06 5.22
C ARG A 285 -8.19 19.03 5.90
N ALA A 286 -7.69 18.32 6.90
CA ALA A 286 -8.45 17.34 7.66
C ALA A 286 -9.74 17.94 8.28
N ASP A 287 -9.72 19.24 8.62
CA ASP A 287 -10.86 19.97 9.16
C ASP A 287 -12.01 20.16 8.16
N LYS A 288 -11.73 20.16 6.85
CA LYS A 288 -12.72 20.36 5.78
C LYS A 288 -13.05 19.07 5.03
N GLY A 289 -12.12 18.14 4.99
CA GLY A 289 -12.27 16.87 4.29
C GLY A 289 -13.15 15.87 5.05
N LEU A 290 -13.40 14.75 4.39
CA LEU A 290 -14.00 13.58 5.04
C LEU A 290 -13.05 13.06 6.11
N SER A 291 -13.46 13.13 7.37
CA SER A 291 -12.76 12.54 8.50
C SER A 291 -13.09 11.05 8.56
N ILE A 292 -12.14 10.21 8.12
CA ILE A 292 -12.32 8.76 8.07
C ILE A 292 -10.96 8.07 8.08
N GLY A 293 -10.85 6.88 8.68
CA GLY A 293 -9.61 6.13 8.79
C GLY A 293 -9.19 5.88 10.24
N THR A 294 -7.89 5.69 10.44
CA THR A 294 -7.29 5.33 11.72
C THR A 294 -7.63 6.32 12.83
N GLY A 295 -8.16 5.80 13.94
CA GLY A 295 -8.46 6.59 15.14
C GLY A 295 -9.67 7.53 15.03
N ILE A 296 -10.42 7.47 13.96
CA ILE A 296 -11.63 8.29 13.75
C ILE A 296 -12.85 7.55 14.27
N GLU A 297 -13.64 8.23 15.09
CA GLU A 297 -14.92 7.72 15.60
C GLU A 297 -16.02 7.81 14.55
N GLU A 298 -16.97 6.87 14.56
CA GLU A 298 -18.04 6.80 13.55
C GLU A 298 -18.90 8.07 13.51
N ALA A 299 -19.21 8.64 14.68
CA ALA A 299 -19.97 9.89 14.78
C ALA A 299 -19.26 11.05 14.06
N GLN A 300 -17.94 11.16 14.23
CA GLN A 300 -17.13 12.18 13.57
C GLN A 300 -17.08 11.96 12.03
N ALA A 301 -16.95 10.71 11.60
CA ALA A 301 -16.96 10.38 10.18
C ALA A 301 -18.31 10.75 9.54
N ARG A 302 -19.42 10.39 10.19
CA ARG A 302 -20.80 10.70 9.75
C ARG A 302 -21.06 12.21 9.69
N GLU A 303 -20.66 12.95 10.73
CA GLU A 303 -20.79 14.41 10.76
C GLU A 303 -19.99 15.08 9.64
N SER A 304 -18.78 14.60 9.38
CA SER A 304 -17.96 15.14 8.30
C SER A 304 -18.54 14.86 6.91
N LEU A 305 -19.14 13.69 6.70
CA LEU A 305 -19.86 13.34 5.48
C LEU A 305 -21.06 14.24 5.26
N GLN A 306 -21.89 14.45 6.30
CA GLN A 306 -23.03 15.37 6.25
C GLN A 306 -22.59 16.79 5.90
N ARG A 307 -21.56 17.30 6.56
CA ARG A 307 -20.99 18.65 6.28
C ARG A 307 -20.56 18.79 4.82
N ILE A 308 -19.92 17.76 4.24
CA ILE A 308 -19.51 17.76 2.83
C ILE A 308 -20.71 17.83 1.89
N ILE A 309 -21.75 17.05 2.18
CA ILE A 309 -22.98 17.04 1.39
C ILE A 309 -23.64 18.42 1.43
N ASP A 310 -23.76 19.04 2.59
CA ASP A 310 -24.41 20.33 2.78
C ASP A 310 -23.62 21.48 2.12
N SER A 311 -22.31 21.51 2.34
CA SER A 311 -21.44 22.57 1.79
C SER A 311 -21.33 22.55 0.26
N ASN A 312 -21.53 21.39 -0.36
CA ASN A 312 -21.44 21.21 -1.81
C ASN A 312 -22.82 21.07 -2.50
N ARG A 313 -23.92 21.30 -1.77
CA ARG A 313 -25.31 21.25 -2.28
C ARG A 313 -25.70 19.87 -2.85
N LEU A 314 -25.08 18.80 -2.32
CA LEU A 314 -25.30 17.42 -2.79
C LEU A 314 -26.55 16.78 -2.18
N GLN A 315 -27.24 17.44 -1.27
CA GLN A 315 -28.49 16.96 -0.66
C GLN A 315 -29.65 16.84 -1.67
N SER A 316 -29.54 17.49 -2.83
CA SER A 316 -30.53 17.36 -3.91
C SER A 316 -30.33 16.13 -4.79
N LEU A 317 -29.19 15.44 -4.68
CA LEU A 317 -28.94 14.23 -5.46
C LEU A 317 -29.84 13.08 -5.00
N PRO A 318 -30.43 12.32 -5.93
CA PRO A 318 -31.24 11.15 -5.58
C PRO A 318 -30.52 10.14 -4.69
N ALA A 319 -29.22 9.92 -4.92
CA ALA A 319 -28.41 9.07 -4.05
C ALA A 319 -28.47 9.52 -2.58
N THR A 320 -28.32 10.82 -2.32
CA THR A 320 -28.37 11.38 -0.96
C THR A 320 -29.78 11.31 -0.37
N GLN A 321 -30.82 11.65 -1.18
CA GLN A 321 -32.21 11.63 -0.74
C GLN A 321 -32.69 10.22 -0.39
N ASN A 322 -32.17 9.21 -1.08
CA ASN A 322 -32.53 7.80 -0.88
C ASN A 322 -31.63 7.10 0.16
N GLY A 323 -30.79 7.82 0.90
CA GLY A 323 -29.88 7.26 1.90
C GLY A 323 -28.71 6.46 1.32
N LYS A 324 -28.43 6.59 0.02
CA LYS A 324 -27.29 5.93 -0.65
C LYS A 324 -26.09 6.87 -0.76
N ALA A 325 -25.74 7.47 0.36
CA ALA A 325 -24.58 8.37 0.51
C ALA A 325 -23.59 7.79 1.52
N TYR A 326 -22.38 7.52 1.07
CA TYR A 326 -21.37 6.78 1.80
C TYR A 326 -20.05 7.54 1.87
N GLY A 327 -19.29 7.25 2.91
CA GLY A 327 -17.89 7.65 3.03
C GLY A 327 -16.98 6.44 3.15
N ILE A 328 -15.80 6.47 2.52
CA ILE A 328 -14.82 5.40 2.59
C ILE A 328 -13.39 5.94 2.61
N TRP A 329 -12.50 5.23 3.29
CA TRP A 329 -11.10 5.61 3.38
C TRP A 329 -10.41 5.57 2.01
N HIS A 330 -9.81 6.70 1.63
CA HIS A 330 -9.27 6.89 0.28
C HIS A 330 -8.10 5.96 -0.01
N ALA A 331 -7.25 5.66 0.98
CA ALA A 331 -6.02 4.93 0.75
C ALA A 331 -6.21 3.42 0.52
N PHE A 332 -7.42 2.90 0.59
CA PHE A 332 -7.72 1.56 0.09
C PHE A 332 -7.36 1.41 -1.39
N ASN A 333 -7.52 2.48 -2.19
CA ASN A 333 -7.33 2.44 -3.63
C ASN A 333 -5.90 2.19 -4.11
N ASP A 334 -4.89 2.43 -3.27
CA ASP A 334 -3.48 2.25 -3.60
C ASP A 334 -2.83 1.18 -2.70
N SER A 335 -3.54 0.10 -2.50
CA SER A 335 -3.10 -1.04 -1.69
C SER A 335 -3.91 -2.30 -2.04
N PRO A 336 -3.45 -3.49 -1.68
CA PRO A 336 -4.24 -4.72 -1.81
C PRO A 336 -5.55 -4.69 -1.03
N LEU A 337 -5.68 -3.76 -0.07
CA LEU A 337 -6.92 -3.56 0.70
C LEU A 337 -8.06 -2.96 -0.14
N HIS A 338 -7.83 -2.68 -1.42
CA HIS A 338 -8.92 -2.31 -2.32
C HIS A 338 -9.96 -3.43 -2.49
N VAL A 339 -9.67 -4.66 -2.10
CA VAL A 339 -10.70 -5.71 -1.98
C VAL A 339 -11.84 -5.27 -1.06
N VAL A 340 -11.52 -4.66 0.09
CA VAL A 340 -12.49 -4.10 1.04
C VAL A 340 -13.29 -2.95 0.40
N PHE A 341 -12.62 -2.10 -0.38
CA PHE A 341 -13.27 -1.01 -1.12
C PHE A 341 -14.24 -1.54 -2.17
N ILE A 342 -13.85 -2.56 -2.94
CA ILE A 342 -14.67 -3.19 -3.98
C ILE A 342 -15.89 -3.88 -3.37
N GLU A 343 -15.73 -4.61 -2.27
CA GLU A 343 -16.84 -5.25 -1.56
C GLU A 343 -17.83 -4.23 -1.00
N ALA A 344 -17.34 -3.13 -0.41
CA ALA A 344 -18.19 -2.04 0.07
C ALA A 344 -18.98 -1.42 -1.08
N LEU A 345 -18.33 -1.12 -2.20
CA LEU A 345 -19.00 -0.60 -3.39
C LEU A 345 -20.06 -1.57 -3.91
N ALA A 346 -19.73 -2.85 -4.05
CA ALA A 346 -20.65 -3.87 -4.55
C ALA A 346 -21.90 -3.97 -3.66
N ALA A 347 -21.73 -3.96 -2.34
CA ALA A 347 -22.82 -3.98 -1.37
C ALA A 347 -23.69 -2.70 -1.43
N TRP A 348 -23.09 -1.55 -1.65
CA TRP A 348 -23.82 -0.27 -1.75
C TRP A 348 -24.57 -0.11 -3.08
N ILE A 349 -24.02 -0.66 -4.16
CA ILE A 349 -24.60 -0.60 -5.50
C ILE A 349 -25.72 -1.65 -5.64
N HIS A 350 -25.48 -2.88 -5.14
CA HIS A 350 -26.34 -4.05 -5.28
C HIS A 350 -26.69 -4.67 -3.90
N PRO A 351 -27.34 -3.92 -2.99
CA PRO A 351 -27.55 -4.37 -1.62
C PRO A 351 -28.32 -5.69 -1.52
N GLU A 352 -29.20 -6.00 -2.49
CA GLU A 352 -29.96 -7.25 -2.53
C GLU A 352 -29.07 -8.50 -2.75
N ARG A 353 -27.88 -8.33 -3.33
CA ARG A 353 -26.93 -9.42 -3.63
C ARG A 353 -25.90 -9.66 -2.52
N PHE A 354 -25.76 -8.72 -1.57
CA PHE A 354 -24.73 -8.72 -0.53
C PHE A 354 -25.28 -8.62 0.90
N GLN A 355 -26.56 -9.03 1.13
CA GLN A 355 -27.21 -8.92 2.45
C GLN A 355 -26.49 -9.73 3.55
N ASP A 356 -25.81 -10.81 3.17
CA ASP A 356 -25.08 -11.74 4.03
C ASP A 356 -23.59 -11.40 4.15
N ARG A 357 -23.14 -10.26 3.63
CA ARG A 357 -21.73 -9.87 3.57
C ARG A 357 -21.52 -8.44 4.04
N SER A 358 -20.40 -8.24 4.73
CA SER A 358 -19.94 -6.92 5.14
C SER A 358 -18.45 -6.77 4.79
N ALA A 359 -18.11 -5.70 4.09
CA ALA A 359 -16.71 -5.36 3.84
C ALA A 359 -15.92 -5.10 5.14
N LEU A 360 -16.59 -4.79 6.25
CA LEU A 360 -15.97 -4.71 7.57
C LEU A 360 -15.53 -6.08 8.08
N ASP A 361 -16.24 -7.15 7.77
CA ASP A 361 -15.84 -8.50 8.17
C ASP A 361 -14.55 -8.90 7.46
N THR A 362 -14.42 -8.56 6.18
CA THR A 362 -13.18 -8.75 5.41
C THR A 362 -12.02 -7.94 6.00
N LEU A 363 -12.25 -6.67 6.36
CA LEU A 363 -11.23 -5.86 7.03
C LEU A 363 -10.83 -6.45 8.38
N ASN A 364 -11.78 -6.96 9.16
CA ASN A 364 -11.51 -7.61 10.44
C ASN A 364 -10.72 -8.92 10.25
N GLU A 365 -11.06 -9.74 9.26
CA GLU A 365 -10.29 -10.94 8.93
C GLU A 365 -8.84 -10.61 8.55
N ILE A 366 -8.63 -9.56 7.75
CA ILE A 366 -7.30 -9.10 7.39
C ILE A 366 -6.53 -8.60 8.63
N ASN A 367 -7.20 -7.83 9.51
CA ASN A 367 -6.62 -7.38 10.77
C ASN A 367 -6.15 -8.55 11.65
N GLU A 368 -6.98 -9.56 11.82
CA GLU A 368 -6.71 -10.69 12.70
C GLU A 368 -5.60 -11.61 12.15
N ARG A 369 -5.58 -11.83 10.84
CA ARG A 369 -4.68 -12.81 10.22
C ARG A 369 -3.34 -12.22 9.78
N PHE A 370 -3.33 -10.97 9.34
CA PHE A 370 -2.19 -10.41 8.62
C PHE A 370 -1.58 -9.15 9.22
N LEU A 371 -2.28 -8.38 10.05
CA LEU A 371 -1.75 -7.12 10.54
C LEU A 371 -1.29 -7.21 11.99
N THR A 372 0.01 -7.04 12.22
CA THR A 372 0.58 -6.88 13.58
C THR A 372 0.04 -5.63 14.27
N ILE A 373 -0.34 -4.62 13.50
CA ILE A 373 -1.03 -3.41 13.94
C ILE A 373 -2.39 -3.41 13.26
N PRO A 374 -3.47 -3.81 13.96
CA PRO A 374 -4.81 -3.78 13.39
C PRO A 374 -5.22 -2.36 13.00
N MET A 375 -5.89 -2.23 11.87
CA MET A 375 -6.52 -0.97 11.45
C MET A 375 -7.73 -0.71 12.35
N GLN A 376 -7.61 0.26 13.27
CA GLN A 376 -8.65 0.63 14.23
C GLN A 376 -9.17 2.03 13.95
N GLY A 377 -10.49 2.17 13.85
CA GLY A 377 -11.18 3.41 13.52
C GLY A 377 -12.33 3.16 12.56
N THR A 378 -12.83 4.22 11.96
CA THR A 378 -13.93 4.17 10.99
C THR A 378 -13.38 4.28 9.59
N TYR A 379 -13.42 3.19 8.84
CA TYR A 379 -12.95 3.14 7.45
C TYR A 379 -14.05 3.23 6.42
N MET A 380 -15.30 3.02 6.86
CA MET A 380 -16.52 3.15 6.06
C MET A 380 -17.62 3.77 6.92
N VAL A 381 -18.44 4.61 6.33
CA VAL A 381 -19.59 5.23 7.01
C VAL A 381 -20.74 5.42 6.04
N GLU A 382 -21.94 5.25 6.54
CA GLU A 382 -23.20 5.43 5.86
C GLU A 382 -23.94 6.63 6.42
N LEU A 383 -24.44 7.49 5.54
CA LEU A 383 -25.34 8.53 5.96
C LEU A 383 -26.77 7.95 6.07
N GLN A 384 -27.28 7.90 7.29
CA GLN A 384 -28.67 7.50 7.47
C GLN A 384 -29.59 8.51 6.79
N PRO A 385 -30.71 8.06 6.15
CA PRO A 385 -31.70 8.98 5.64
C PRO A 385 -32.13 9.94 6.76
N SER A 386 -32.20 11.22 6.46
CA SER A 386 -32.79 12.18 7.40
C SER A 386 -34.16 11.64 7.79
N ALA A 387 -34.37 11.39 9.09
CA ALA A 387 -35.69 11.10 9.57
C ALA A 387 -36.57 12.27 9.07
N THR A 388 -37.38 12.00 8.06
CA THR A 388 -38.39 12.97 7.63
C THR A 388 -39.17 13.36 8.88
N GLN A 389 -38.95 14.59 9.36
CA GLN A 389 -39.81 15.17 10.37
C GLN A 389 -41.22 15.12 9.81
N PRO A 390 -42.18 14.55 10.54
CA PRO A 390 -43.56 14.44 10.12
C PRO A 390 -44.22 15.81 9.93
#